data_79eaa6562287714a905b6d87dfe0afdd
#
_entry.id   79eaa6562287714a905b6d87dfe0afdd
#
_cell.length_a   1.000
_cell.length_b   1.000
_cell.length_c   1.000
_cell.angle_alpha   90.00
_cell.angle_beta   90.00
_cell.angle_gamma   90.00
#
_symmetry.space_group_name_H-M   'P 1'
#
loop_
_entity.id
_entity.type
_entity.pdbx_description
1 polymer ?
#
loop_
_entity_poly.entity_id
_entity_poly.type
_entity_poly.pdbx_seq_one_letter_code
_entity_poly.pdbx_strand_id
1 'polypeptide(L)'
;VAESGKKSHGGISLAPRTIVPIKVEYGARVSDEFIYASDEERINILKAFNDGFAKKLARGLDLMAFHGVNPRSGTASAVIGDNNFDAAVDQVVEAPAGLEDANGVIESAIALVDGGDVTGMAIAPQFRSALAGQTRTDGTPLFPELAWGNAPDTINGLPVDVNKTVADMSEDARAYVGDFQGGFKWGYAKQIPLEVIQYGDPDNSGLDLKGYNQVYLRAEAYLGWGVLAPEAFARVVEGIVEGA
;
A
#
# COMPACT_ATOMS: atom_id res chain seq x y z
N VAL A 1 -30.13 35.55 1.00
CA VAL A 1 -31.48 35.53 0.42
C VAL A 1 -32.13 36.83 0.78
N ALA A 2 -32.67 37.58 -0.20
CA ALA A 2 -33.38 38.85 0.07
C ALA A 2 -34.61 38.59 0.93
N GLU A 3 -35.10 39.65 1.62
CA GLU A 3 -36.31 39.57 2.39
C GLU A 3 -37.47 39.08 1.51
N SER A 4 -38.19 38.03 1.92
CA SER A 4 -39.19 37.32 1.11
C SER A 4 -38.69 36.52 -0.08
N GLY A 5 -37.36 36.38 -0.27
CA GLY A 5 -36.76 35.53 -1.33
C GLY A 5 -36.93 34.05 -1.05
N LYS A 6 -37.12 33.26 -2.15
CA LYS A 6 -37.20 31.79 -2.07
C LYS A 6 -35.84 31.22 -1.59
N LYS A 7 -35.89 30.38 -0.54
CA LYS A 7 -34.71 29.61 -0.12
C LYS A 7 -34.41 28.55 -1.17
N SER A 8 -33.11 28.45 -1.57
CA SER A 8 -32.66 27.34 -2.41
C SER A 8 -32.69 26.05 -1.59
N HIS A 9 -33.14 24.97 -2.22
CA HIS A 9 -33.09 23.63 -1.65
C HIS A 9 -31.83 22.96 -2.13
N GLY A 10 -31.00 22.49 -1.21
CA GLY A 10 -29.91 21.54 -1.49
C GLY A 10 -30.48 20.12 -1.50
N GLY A 11 -29.98 19.29 -2.39
CA GLY A 11 -30.21 17.86 -2.38
C GLY A 11 -28.93 17.15 -1.88
N ILE A 12 -29.11 16.07 -1.13
CA ILE A 12 -28.03 15.15 -0.80
C ILE A 12 -28.25 13.90 -1.65
N SER A 13 -27.25 13.54 -2.45
CA SER A 13 -27.22 12.27 -3.17
C SER A 13 -26.26 11.33 -2.46
N LEU A 14 -26.74 10.16 -2.05
CA LEU A 14 -25.92 9.12 -1.41
C LEU A 14 -25.75 7.98 -2.43
N ALA A 15 -24.52 7.74 -2.85
CA ALA A 15 -24.17 6.58 -3.67
C ALA A 15 -23.45 5.54 -2.80
N PRO A 16 -24.05 4.38 -2.53
CA PRO A 16 -23.39 3.33 -1.76
C PRO A 16 -22.21 2.77 -2.56
N ARG A 17 -21.05 2.60 -1.91
CA ARG A 17 -19.90 1.88 -2.46
C ARG A 17 -19.79 0.53 -1.75
N THR A 18 -19.70 -0.54 -2.53
CA THR A 18 -19.52 -1.90 -2.01
C THR A 18 -18.07 -2.29 -2.11
N ILE A 19 -17.48 -2.68 -0.97
CA ILE A 19 -16.13 -3.26 -0.92
C ILE A 19 -16.28 -4.75 -0.76
N VAL A 20 -15.73 -5.53 -1.70
CA VAL A 20 -15.74 -7.00 -1.68
C VAL A 20 -14.44 -7.46 -1.03
N PRO A 21 -14.50 -8.16 0.13
CA PRO A 21 -13.31 -8.66 0.78
C PRO A 21 -12.62 -9.76 -0.04
N ILE A 22 -11.30 -9.73 -0.05
CA ILE A 22 -10.45 -10.75 -0.67
C ILE A 22 -9.83 -11.61 0.41
N LYS A 23 -9.75 -12.92 0.18
CA LYS A 23 -9.03 -13.85 1.05
C LYS A 23 -7.54 -13.77 0.76
N VAL A 24 -6.76 -13.54 1.80
CA VAL A 24 -5.30 -13.61 1.78
C VAL A 24 -4.84 -14.70 2.71
N GLU A 25 -3.97 -15.56 2.22
CA GLU A 25 -3.45 -16.71 2.96
C GLU A 25 -1.92 -16.65 3.01
N TYR A 26 -1.37 -17.01 4.16
CA TYR A 26 0.05 -17.21 4.35
C TYR A 26 0.28 -18.50 5.14
N GLY A 27 1.16 -19.34 4.62
CA GLY A 27 1.48 -20.60 5.26
C GLY A 27 2.99 -20.89 5.21
N ALA A 28 3.43 -21.75 6.14
CA ALA A 28 4.79 -22.22 6.19
C ALA A 28 4.84 -23.65 6.74
N ARG A 29 5.71 -24.48 6.14
CA ARG A 29 6.05 -25.79 6.65
C ARG A 29 7.11 -25.65 7.75
N VAL A 30 6.92 -26.34 8.85
CA VAL A 30 7.90 -26.47 9.95
C VAL A 30 8.06 -27.96 10.31
N SER A 31 9.19 -28.33 10.93
CA SER A 31 9.39 -29.69 11.41
C SER A 31 8.30 -30.09 12.41
N ASP A 32 7.88 -31.36 12.42
CA ASP A 32 6.91 -31.87 13.39
C ASP A 32 7.48 -31.92 14.83
N GLU A 33 8.76 -31.78 15.01
CA GLU A 33 9.40 -31.53 16.32
C GLU A 33 8.79 -30.33 17.04
N PHE A 34 8.23 -29.37 16.28
CA PHE A 34 7.42 -28.25 16.79
C PHE A 34 6.32 -28.71 17.77
N ILE A 35 5.66 -29.86 17.50
CA ILE A 35 4.59 -30.40 18.35
C ILE A 35 5.14 -30.84 19.70
N TYR A 36 6.38 -31.34 19.72
CA TYR A 36 7.06 -31.88 20.89
C TYR A 36 7.97 -30.88 21.59
N ALA A 37 8.14 -29.69 21.02
CA ALA A 37 8.94 -28.61 21.61
C ALA A 37 8.34 -28.14 22.94
N SER A 38 9.19 -27.51 23.77
CA SER A 38 8.72 -26.84 24.99
C SER A 38 7.68 -25.77 24.68
N ASP A 39 6.85 -25.43 25.63
CA ASP A 39 5.83 -24.37 25.44
C ASP A 39 6.47 -23.03 25.07
N GLU A 40 7.64 -22.73 25.62
CA GLU A 40 8.40 -21.50 25.29
C GLU A 40 8.86 -21.48 23.82
N GLU A 41 9.43 -22.59 23.33
CA GLU A 41 9.87 -22.71 21.94
C GLU A 41 8.70 -22.64 20.97
N ARG A 42 7.58 -23.28 21.29
CA ARG A 42 6.34 -23.22 20.47
C ARG A 42 5.81 -21.81 20.39
N ILE A 43 5.75 -21.08 21.51
CA ILE A 43 5.32 -19.68 21.56
C ILE A 43 6.24 -18.82 20.69
N ASN A 44 7.55 -19.00 20.76
CA ASN A 44 8.52 -18.24 19.98
C ASN A 44 8.34 -18.48 18.46
N ILE A 45 8.14 -19.73 18.03
CA ILE A 45 7.90 -20.09 16.64
C ILE A 45 6.58 -19.48 16.16
N LEU A 46 5.50 -19.58 16.93
CA LEU A 46 4.20 -19.01 16.57
C LEU A 46 4.26 -17.47 16.50
N LYS A 47 4.99 -16.83 17.41
CA LYS A 47 5.21 -15.38 17.37
C LYS A 47 5.97 -14.97 16.11
N ALA A 48 7.08 -15.64 15.81
CA ALA A 48 7.84 -15.36 14.59
C ALA A 48 7.02 -15.55 13.33
N PHE A 49 6.16 -16.58 13.27
CA PHE A 49 5.23 -16.80 12.16
C PHE A 49 4.21 -15.67 12.04
N ASN A 50 3.59 -15.26 13.14
CA ASN A 50 2.60 -14.18 13.14
C ASN A 50 3.22 -12.84 12.75
N ASP A 51 4.43 -12.53 13.22
CA ASP A 51 5.16 -11.32 12.83
C ASP A 51 5.50 -11.35 11.33
N GLY A 52 5.87 -12.52 10.81
CA GLY A 52 6.09 -12.75 9.38
C GLY A 52 4.82 -12.55 8.56
N PHE A 53 3.70 -13.11 9.03
CA PHE A 53 2.39 -12.94 8.40
C PHE A 53 1.96 -11.48 8.36
N ALA A 54 2.05 -10.76 9.49
CA ALA A 54 1.67 -9.35 9.57
C ALA A 54 2.47 -8.49 8.57
N LYS A 55 3.79 -8.69 8.48
CA LYS A 55 4.64 -7.98 7.52
C LYS A 55 4.28 -8.30 6.06
N LYS A 56 4.04 -9.58 5.77
CA LYS A 56 3.64 -10.00 4.41
C LYS A 56 2.26 -9.49 4.03
N LEU A 57 1.34 -9.46 5.00
CA LEU A 57 -0.02 -8.97 4.79
C LEU A 57 -0.03 -7.46 4.53
N ALA A 58 0.72 -6.67 5.33
CA ALA A 58 0.86 -5.23 5.13
C ALA A 58 1.42 -4.92 3.73
N ARG A 59 2.59 -5.52 3.39
CA ARG A 59 3.16 -5.37 2.03
C ARG A 59 2.20 -5.84 0.94
N GLY A 60 1.48 -6.93 1.19
CA GLY A 60 0.50 -7.46 0.24
C GLY A 60 -0.66 -6.50 0.01
N LEU A 61 -1.18 -5.88 1.07
CA LEU A 61 -2.24 -4.87 0.96
C LEU A 61 -1.77 -3.68 0.12
N ASP A 62 -0.56 -3.17 0.37
CA ASP A 62 0.01 -2.06 -0.41
C ASP A 62 0.08 -2.41 -1.90
N LEU A 63 0.68 -3.56 -2.26
CA LEU A 63 0.80 -3.98 -3.65
C LEU A 63 -0.56 -4.18 -4.35
N MET A 64 -1.52 -4.74 -3.63
CA MET A 64 -2.88 -4.91 -4.14
C MET A 64 -3.59 -3.56 -4.30
N ALA A 65 -3.46 -2.67 -3.31
CA ALA A 65 -4.13 -1.38 -3.32
C ALA A 65 -3.50 -0.40 -4.30
N PHE A 66 -2.17 -0.32 -4.39
CA PHE A 66 -1.51 0.58 -5.35
C PHE A 66 -1.59 0.07 -6.78
N HIS A 67 -1.25 -1.18 -7.03
CA HIS A 67 -0.97 -1.71 -8.38
C HIS A 67 -1.94 -2.79 -8.86
N GLY A 68 -2.88 -3.25 -8.05
CA GLY A 68 -3.82 -4.31 -8.46
C GLY A 68 -3.17 -5.67 -8.73
N VAL A 69 -1.96 -5.91 -8.21
CA VAL A 69 -1.19 -7.13 -8.47
C VAL A 69 -1.34 -8.17 -7.36
N ASN A 70 -1.21 -9.43 -7.71
CA ASN A 70 -1.09 -10.51 -6.74
C ASN A 70 0.29 -10.43 -6.06
N PRO A 71 0.36 -10.29 -4.72
CA PRO A 71 1.62 -10.10 -4.00
C PRO A 71 2.63 -11.25 -4.13
N ARG A 72 2.16 -12.45 -4.49
CA ARG A 72 3.01 -13.62 -4.66
C ARG A 72 3.62 -13.72 -6.06
N SER A 73 2.82 -13.46 -7.10
CA SER A 73 3.26 -13.60 -8.49
C SER A 73 3.77 -12.30 -9.10
N GLY A 74 3.41 -11.13 -8.53
CA GLY A 74 3.70 -9.83 -9.12
C GLY A 74 2.93 -9.52 -10.40
N THR A 75 1.89 -10.32 -10.71
CA THR A 75 1.08 -10.15 -11.92
C THR A 75 -0.28 -9.57 -11.59
N ALA A 76 -0.88 -8.87 -12.55
CA ALA A 76 -2.23 -8.32 -12.41
C ALA A 76 -3.23 -9.39 -11.94
N SER A 77 -4.08 -9.04 -11.00
CA SER A 77 -5.04 -9.95 -10.39
C SER A 77 -6.46 -9.65 -10.86
N ALA A 78 -7.07 -10.59 -11.56
CA ALA A 78 -8.47 -10.47 -11.97
C ALA A 78 -9.46 -10.39 -10.78
N VAL A 79 -9.06 -10.85 -9.60
CA VAL A 79 -9.88 -10.76 -8.38
C VAL A 79 -9.93 -9.33 -7.85
N ILE A 80 -8.82 -8.57 -8.01
CA ILE A 80 -8.72 -7.17 -7.60
C ILE A 80 -9.34 -6.27 -8.67
N GLY A 81 -9.10 -6.58 -9.96
CA GLY A 81 -9.53 -5.76 -11.09
C GLY A 81 -9.02 -4.33 -10.98
N ASP A 82 -9.89 -3.37 -11.25
CA ASP A 82 -9.58 -1.93 -11.24
C ASP A 82 -9.67 -1.29 -9.84
N ASN A 83 -9.84 -2.09 -8.78
CA ASN A 83 -9.89 -1.56 -7.40
C ASN A 83 -8.48 -1.32 -6.86
N ASN A 84 -7.75 -0.44 -7.51
CA ASN A 84 -6.40 -0.03 -7.13
C ASN A 84 -6.13 1.41 -7.58
N PHE A 85 -5.09 2.04 -7.02
CA PHE A 85 -4.76 3.43 -7.31
C PHE A 85 -4.32 3.66 -8.76
N ASP A 86 -3.53 2.75 -9.35
CA ASP A 86 -3.05 2.90 -10.72
C ASP A 86 -4.19 2.94 -11.75
N ALA A 87 -5.25 2.16 -11.51
CA ALA A 87 -6.41 2.11 -12.39
C ALA A 87 -7.48 3.17 -12.05
N ALA A 88 -7.58 3.58 -10.78
CA ALA A 88 -8.66 4.45 -10.33
C ALA A 88 -8.31 5.94 -10.36
N VAL A 89 -7.02 6.31 -10.27
CA VAL A 89 -6.57 7.71 -10.20
C VAL A 89 -6.14 8.20 -11.57
N ASP A 90 -6.94 9.07 -12.16
CA ASP A 90 -6.71 9.67 -13.48
C ASP A 90 -5.78 10.90 -13.42
N GLN A 91 -5.64 11.55 -12.25
CA GLN A 91 -4.76 12.70 -12.06
C GLN A 91 -3.30 12.24 -12.00
N VAL A 92 -2.58 12.44 -13.09
CA VAL A 92 -1.18 12.01 -13.24
C VAL A 92 -0.28 13.20 -13.48
N VAL A 93 0.83 13.26 -12.74
CA VAL A 93 1.95 14.18 -13.02
C VAL A 93 3.13 13.36 -13.50
N GLU A 94 3.62 13.66 -14.69
CA GLU A 94 4.87 13.10 -15.19
C GLU A 94 6.05 13.88 -14.64
N ALA A 95 6.87 13.22 -13.85
CA ALA A 95 8.13 13.78 -13.37
C ALA A 95 9.22 13.64 -14.44
N PRO A 96 10.14 14.60 -14.56
CA PRO A 96 11.31 14.46 -15.40
C PRO A 96 12.12 13.20 -15.03
N ALA A 97 12.74 12.58 -16.01
CA ALA A 97 13.64 11.45 -15.77
C ALA A 97 14.76 11.88 -14.79
N GLY A 98 15.03 11.02 -13.78
CA GLY A 98 15.96 11.35 -12.71
C GLY A 98 15.39 12.25 -11.61
N LEU A 99 14.11 12.63 -11.69
CA LEU A 99 13.38 13.39 -10.64
C LEU A 99 14.04 14.72 -10.25
N GLU A 100 14.58 15.47 -11.25
CA GLU A 100 15.39 16.67 -11.01
C GLU A 100 14.65 17.75 -10.21
N ASP A 101 13.33 17.95 -10.42
CA ASP A 101 12.49 18.89 -9.69
C ASP A 101 11.42 18.19 -8.86
N ALA A 102 11.83 17.30 -7.98
CA ALA A 102 10.92 16.53 -7.16
C ALA A 102 9.97 17.39 -6.29
N ASN A 103 10.43 18.58 -5.86
CA ASN A 103 9.57 19.50 -5.10
C ASN A 103 8.47 20.10 -5.99
N GLY A 104 8.80 20.61 -7.18
CA GLY A 104 7.81 21.15 -8.11
C GLY A 104 6.82 20.08 -8.60
N VAL A 105 7.28 18.85 -8.74
CA VAL A 105 6.44 17.70 -9.10
C VAL A 105 5.40 17.42 -8.00
N ILE A 106 5.78 17.39 -6.72
CA ILE A 106 4.82 17.21 -5.61
C ILE A 106 3.84 18.38 -5.52
N GLU A 107 4.28 19.62 -5.66
CA GLU A 107 3.40 20.79 -5.66
C GLU A 107 2.37 20.71 -6.82
N SER A 108 2.82 20.25 -7.98
CA SER A 108 1.94 20.03 -9.13
C SER A 108 0.93 18.91 -8.86
N ALA A 109 1.33 17.83 -8.20
CA ALA A 109 0.44 16.74 -7.83
C ALA A 109 -0.59 17.20 -6.79
N ILE A 110 -0.18 17.96 -5.78
CA ILE A 110 -1.08 18.57 -4.78
C ILE A 110 -2.12 19.47 -5.46
N ALA A 111 -1.69 20.25 -6.46
CA ALA A 111 -2.57 21.15 -7.19
C ALA A 111 -3.63 20.44 -8.06
N LEU A 112 -3.41 19.15 -8.41
CA LEU A 112 -4.37 18.33 -9.17
C LEU A 112 -5.41 17.65 -8.26
N VAL A 113 -5.18 17.58 -6.95
CA VAL A 113 -6.13 16.95 -6.02
C VAL A 113 -7.41 17.78 -5.99
N ASP A 114 -8.54 17.12 -6.28
CA ASP A 114 -9.88 17.71 -6.25
C ASP A 114 -10.80 16.90 -5.33
N GLY A 115 -11.77 17.56 -4.71
CA GLY A 115 -12.78 16.91 -3.89
C GLY A 115 -12.35 16.49 -2.47
N GLY A 116 -11.14 16.84 -2.01
CA GLY A 116 -10.68 16.54 -0.65
C GLY A 116 -9.46 17.36 -0.24
N ASP A 117 -9.14 17.30 1.04
CA ASP A 117 -7.90 17.88 1.58
C ASP A 117 -6.75 16.88 1.39
N VAL A 118 -5.54 17.38 1.11
CA VAL A 118 -4.35 16.52 1.08
C VAL A 118 -3.98 16.16 2.52
N THR A 119 -4.21 14.91 2.91
CA THR A 119 -3.97 14.42 4.26
C THR A 119 -2.71 13.59 4.40
N GLY A 120 -2.05 13.26 3.28
CA GLY A 120 -0.81 12.50 3.29
C GLY A 120 -0.28 12.19 1.89
N MET A 121 0.90 11.58 1.88
CA MET A 121 1.52 11.06 0.68
C MET A 121 2.26 9.75 0.95
N ALA A 122 2.25 8.85 -0.03
CA ALA A 122 3.09 7.67 -0.07
C ALA A 122 4.14 7.85 -1.17
N ILE A 123 5.42 7.72 -0.84
CA ILE A 123 6.51 7.99 -1.79
C ILE A 123 7.50 6.82 -1.88
N ALA A 124 8.01 6.60 -3.07
CA ALA A 124 9.09 5.65 -3.29
C ALA A 124 10.41 6.15 -2.68
N PRO A 125 11.32 5.25 -2.25
CA PRO A 125 12.63 5.64 -1.75
C PRO A 125 13.46 6.47 -2.73
N GLN A 126 13.30 6.24 -4.03
CA GLN A 126 13.95 7.03 -5.09
C GLN A 126 13.46 8.48 -5.07
N PHE A 127 12.13 8.67 -4.96
CA PHE A 127 11.54 10.00 -4.88
C PHE A 127 11.96 10.74 -3.59
N ARG A 128 11.97 10.03 -2.44
CA ARG A 128 12.53 10.59 -1.21
C ARG A 128 13.98 11.01 -1.38
N SER A 129 14.80 10.20 -2.07
CA SER A 129 16.21 10.55 -2.33
C SER A 129 16.34 11.80 -3.20
N ALA A 130 15.48 11.95 -4.20
CA ALA A 130 15.44 13.14 -5.05
C ALA A 130 15.06 14.40 -4.26
N LEU A 131 14.06 14.31 -3.36
CA LEU A 131 13.70 15.39 -2.45
C LEU A 131 14.87 15.77 -1.52
N ALA A 132 15.57 14.78 -0.97
CA ALA A 132 16.73 15.01 -0.10
C ALA A 132 17.89 15.72 -0.82
N GLY A 133 17.99 15.56 -2.13
CA GLY A 133 18.99 16.22 -2.97
C GLY A 133 18.65 17.68 -3.34
N GLN A 134 17.41 18.13 -3.08
CA GLN A 134 17.00 19.50 -3.40
C GLN A 134 17.70 20.52 -2.53
N THR A 135 18.24 21.56 -3.15
CA THR A 135 18.94 22.66 -2.44
C THR A 135 18.38 24.02 -2.84
N ARG A 136 18.47 24.98 -1.93
CA ARG A 136 18.22 26.39 -2.21
C ARG A 136 19.35 26.95 -3.04
N THR A 137 19.15 28.16 -3.55
CA THR A 137 20.17 28.91 -4.35
C THR A 137 21.47 29.18 -3.59
N ASP A 138 21.45 29.17 -2.26
CA ASP A 138 22.62 29.30 -1.40
C ASP A 138 23.32 27.95 -1.08
N GLY A 139 22.84 26.85 -1.67
CA GLY A 139 23.38 25.49 -1.47
C GLY A 139 22.89 24.81 -0.20
N THR A 140 22.00 25.41 0.60
CA THR A 140 21.44 24.74 1.78
C THR A 140 20.38 23.73 1.38
N PRO A 141 20.30 22.56 2.06
CA PRO A 141 19.25 21.57 1.78
C PRO A 141 17.86 22.17 1.94
N LEU A 142 16.97 21.86 1.00
CA LEU A 142 15.56 22.27 1.08
C LEU A 142 14.81 21.47 2.16
N PHE A 143 15.15 20.19 2.27
CA PHE A 143 14.54 19.24 3.21
C PHE A 143 15.63 18.60 4.12
N PRO A 144 16.16 19.34 5.12
CA PRO A 144 17.24 18.83 5.97
C PRO A 144 16.82 17.60 6.79
N GLU A 145 15.51 17.41 7.04
CA GLU A 145 14.95 16.25 7.73
C GLU A 145 15.13 14.93 6.96
N LEU A 146 15.36 14.98 5.66
CA LEU A 146 15.58 13.81 4.82
C LEU A 146 17.05 13.37 4.74
N ALA A 147 17.95 14.05 5.44
CA ALA A 147 19.37 13.77 5.37
C ALA A 147 19.71 12.33 5.76
N TRP A 148 20.72 11.75 5.08
CA TRP A 148 21.29 10.44 5.40
C TRP A 148 20.31 9.28 5.40
N GLY A 149 19.28 9.33 4.56
CA GLY A 149 18.32 8.24 4.44
C GLY A 149 17.23 8.23 5.50
N ASN A 150 17.13 9.30 6.30
CA ASN A 150 16.02 9.43 7.24
C ASN A 150 14.66 9.41 6.52
N ALA A 151 13.69 8.74 7.12
CA ALA A 151 12.30 8.70 6.66
C ALA A 151 11.43 9.23 7.82
N PRO A 152 11.23 10.55 7.90
CA PRO A 152 10.40 11.15 8.94
C PRO A 152 8.92 10.83 8.70
N ASP A 153 8.11 10.94 9.74
CA ASP A 153 6.65 10.76 9.64
C ASP A 153 5.96 11.90 8.87
N THR A 154 6.63 13.05 8.71
CA THR A 154 6.13 14.22 7.98
C THR A 154 7.25 14.93 7.21
N ILE A 155 6.91 15.48 6.04
CA ILE A 155 7.75 16.42 5.28
C ILE A 155 6.97 17.72 5.14
N ASN A 156 7.55 18.83 5.57
CA ASN A 156 6.87 20.15 5.61
C ASN A 156 5.49 20.11 6.33
N GLY A 157 5.32 19.22 7.29
CA GLY A 157 4.07 19.07 8.04
C GLY A 157 3.03 18.15 7.38
N LEU A 158 3.24 17.71 6.14
CA LEU A 158 2.39 16.72 5.49
C LEU A 158 2.84 15.30 5.89
N PRO A 159 1.94 14.46 6.41
CA PRO A 159 2.23 13.06 6.70
C PRO A 159 2.77 12.33 5.48
N VAL A 160 3.84 11.56 5.66
CA VAL A 160 4.47 10.81 4.57
C VAL A 160 4.82 9.40 5.01
N ASP A 161 4.58 8.44 4.12
CA ASP A 161 5.11 7.08 4.21
C ASP A 161 6.12 6.85 3.08
N VAL A 162 7.36 6.52 3.45
CA VAL A 162 8.41 6.16 2.51
C VAL A 162 8.40 4.65 2.33
N ASN A 163 7.76 4.19 1.29
CA ASN A 163 7.47 2.79 1.09
C ASN A 163 7.97 2.27 -0.27
N LYS A 164 8.69 1.15 -0.23
CA LYS A 164 9.18 0.50 -1.46
C LYS A 164 8.04 -0.02 -2.33
N THR A 165 6.90 -0.34 -1.75
CA THR A 165 5.74 -0.88 -2.48
C THR A 165 5.15 0.11 -3.47
N VAL A 166 5.40 1.42 -3.30
CA VAL A 166 4.98 2.48 -4.23
C VAL A 166 5.59 2.30 -5.63
N ALA A 167 6.86 1.84 -5.71
CA ALA A 167 7.56 1.60 -6.97
C ALA A 167 7.80 0.11 -7.24
N ASP A 168 7.35 -0.79 -6.35
CA ASP A 168 7.54 -2.22 -6.49
C ASP A 168 6.42 -2.76 -7.40
N MET A 169 6.79 -3.48 -8.44
CA MET A 169 5.87 -3.96 -9.48
C MET A 169 5.26 -2.86 -10.38
N SER A 170 5.76 -1.63 -10.28
CA SER A 170 5.46 -0.54 -11.20
C SER A 170 6.77 0.03 -11.73
N GLU A 171 6.88 0.21 -13.03
CA GLU A 171 8.12 0.71 -13.65
C GLU A 171 8.28 2.22 -13.44
N ASP A 172 7.19 2.94 -13.28
CA ASP A 172 7.13 4.41 -13.33
C ASP A 172 6.55 5.08 -12.08
N ALA A 173 5.77 4.40 -11.25
CA ALA A 173 5.16 5.02 -10.07
C ALA A 173 6.21 5.51 -9.04
N ARG A 174 6.08 6.76 -8.59
CA ARG A 174 7.02 7.40 -7.65
C ARG A 174 6.35 7.97 -6.41
N ALA A 175 5.10 8.43 -6.53
CA ALA A 175 4.34 8.93 -5.38
C ALA A 175 2.83 8.86 -5.62
N TYR A 176 2.08 8.77 -4.52
CA TYR A 176 0.64 9.02 -4.44
C TYR A 176 0.39 10.08 -3.38
N VAL A 177 -0.39 11.09 -3.73
CA VAL A 177 -0.69 12.24 -2.87
C VAL A 177 -2.20 12.41 -2.82
N GLY A 178 -2.77 12.73 -1.67
CA GLY A 178 -4.20 13.02 -1.60
C GLY A 178 -4.84 12.78 -0.24
N ASP A 179 -6.16 12.58 -0.24
CA ASP A 179 -6.96 12.36 0.98
C ASP A 179 -7.01 10.88 1.38
N PHE A 180 -5.96 10.41 2.00
CA PHE A 180 -5.91 9.03 2.55
C PHE A 180 -6.87 8.82 3.73
N GLN A 181 -7.32 9.89 4.40
CA GLN A 181 -8.24 9.76 5.53
C GLN A 181 -9.71 9.64 5.09
N GLY A 182 -10.12 10.37 4.06
CA GLY A 182 -11.49 10.38 3.55
C GLY A 182 -11.68 9.51 2.32
N GLY A 183 -10.77 9.61 1.36
CA GLY A 183 -10.90 9.03 0.02
C GLY A 183 -10.46 7.57 -0.11
N PHE A 184 -9.73 7.02 0.86
CA PHE A 184 -9.32 5.61 0.89
C PHE A 184 -9.79 4.94 2.18
N LYS A 185 -10.33 3.74 2.06
CA LYS A 185 -10.73 2.93 3.23
C LYS A 185 -10.30 1.49 3.04
N TRP A 186 -9.87 0.88 4.14
CA TRP A 186 -9.60 -0.54 4.19
C TRP A 186 -10.01 -1.14 5.53
N GLY A 187 -10.16 -2.46 5.59
CA GLY A 187 -10.51 -3.12 6.83
C GLY A 187 -10.57 -4.64 6.70
N TYR A 188 -10.61 -5.30 7.84
CA TYR A 188 -10.81 -6.73 7.93
C TYR A 188 -12.30 -7.07 7.98
N ALA A 189 -12.76 -7.94 7.08
CA ALA A 189 -14.06 -8.57 7.19
C ALA A 189 -14.02 -9.74 8.17
N LYS A 190 -12.90 -10.51 8.17
CA LYS A 190 -12.68 -11.64 9.07
C LYS A 190 -11.18 -11.94 9.17
N GLN A 191 -10.75 -12.30 10.37
CA GLN A 191 -9.44 -12.91 10.61
C GLN A 191 -9.67 -14.35 11.05
N ILE A 192 -8.94 -15.29 10.47
CA ILE A 192 -8.99 -16.70 10.87
C ILE A 192 -7.76 -16.93 11.75
N PRO A 193 -7.97 -17.49 12.96
CA PRO A 193 -6.85 -17.81 13.84
C PRO A 193 -5.83 -18.72 13.15
N LEU A 194 -4.59 -18.64 13.61
CA LEU A 194 -3.54 -19.55 13.18
C LEU A 194 -3.99 -21.01 13.35
N GLU A 195 -3.87 -21.77 12.28
CA GLU A 195 -4.18 -23.19 12.25
C GLU A 195 -2.88 -24.00 12.11
N VAL A 196 -2.79 -25.09 12.85
CA VAL A 196 -1.69 -26.08 12.74
C VAL A 196 -2.25 -27.31 12.05
N ILE A 197 -1.85 -27.56 10.82
CA ILE A 197 -2.27 -28.69 9.99
C ILE A 197 -1.19 -29.78 10.06
N GLN A 198 -1.58 -30.99 10.43
CA GLN A 198 -0.63 -32.09 10.67
C GLN A 198 -0.63 -33.16 9.57
N TYR A 199 -1.55 -33.10 8.62
CA TYR A 199 -1.76 -34.13 7.62
C TYR A 199 -2.06 -33.53 6.25
N GLY A 200 -1.75 -34.30 5.19
CA GLY A 200 -2.04 -33.94 3.82
C GLY A 200 -0.98 -33.03 3.18
N ASP A 201 -1.35 -32.40 2.07
CA ASP A 201 -0.52 -31.46 1.30
C ASP A 201 -1.25 -30.11 1.15
N PRO A 202 -1.27 -29.27 2.21
CA PRO A 202 -2.09 -28.06 2.26
C PRO A 202 -1.61 -26.96 1.33
N ASP A 203 -0.36 -26.97 0.89
CA ASP A 203 0.24 -25.99 -0.03
C ASP A 203 0.41 -26.52 -1.46
N ASN A 204 -0.14 -27.71 -1.73
CA ASN A 204 -0.11 -28.35 -3.04
C ASN A 204 1.31 -28.49 -3.61
N SER A 205 2.27 -28.79 -2.75
CA SER A 205 3.68 -28.98 -3.13
C SER A 205 3.99 -30.37 -3.71
N GLY A 206 3.05 -31.32 -3.63
CA GLY A 206 3.26 -32.72 -3.96
C GLY A 206 3.88 -33.54 -2.82
N LEU A 207 4.09 -32.95 -1.64
CA LEU A 207 4.74 -33.56 -0.49
C LEU A 207 3.75 -33.67 0.68
N ASP A 208 3.42 -34.89 1.09
CA ASP A 208 2.58 -35.14 2.26
C ASP A 208 3.33 -34.79 3.56
N LEU A 209 2.66 -34.04 4.46
CA LEU A 209 3.27 -33.56 5.70
C LEU A 209 3.83 -34.70 6.56
N LYS A 210 3.06 -35.78 6.74
CA LYS A 210 3.48 -36.92 7.56
C LYS A 210 4.64 -37.68 6.95
N GLY A 211 4.68 -37.81 5.62
CA GLY A 211 5.76 -38.50 4.92
C GLY A 211 7.11 -37.77 5.05
N TYR A 212 7.08 -36.50 5.42
CA TYR A 212 8.28 -35.64 5.54
C TYR A 212 8.52 -35.12 6.96
N ASN A 213 7.81 -35.64 7.98
CA ASN A 213 7.92 -35.20 9.36
C ASN A 213 7.71 -33.68 9.50
N GLN A 214 6.63 -33.18 8.92
CA GLN A 214 6.32 -31.75 8.90
C GLN A 214 4.90 -31.47 9.40
N VAL A 215 4.67 -30.25 9.87
CA VAL A 215 3.37 -29.64 10.08
C VAL A 215 3.31 -28.34 9.29
N TYR A 216 2.10 -27.89 8.98
CA TYR A 216 1.88 -26.66 8.24
C TYR A 216 1.18 -25.64 9.14
N LEU A 217 1.79 -24.48 9.29
CA LEU A 217 1.19 -23.33 9.97
C LEU A 217 0.48 -22.48 8.90
N ARG A 218 -0.82 -22.19 9.12
CA ARG A 218 -1.64 -21.42 8.19
C ARG A 218 -2.32 -20.27 8.92
N ALA A 219 -2.18 -19.05 8.38
CA ALA A 219 -2.95 -17.88 8.78
C ALA A 219 -3.72 -17.34 7.57
N GLU A 220 -4.95 -16.93 7.79
CA GLU A 220 -5.82 -16.40 6.75
C GLU A 220 -6.47 -15.10 7.23
N ALA A 221 -6.68 -14.17 6.31
CA ALA A 221 -7.44 -12.96 6.56
C ALA A 221 -8.36 -12.65 5.37
N TYR A 222 -9.55 -12.16 5.66
CA TYR A 222 -10.42 -11.53 4.68
C TYR A 222 -10.32 -10.04 4.89
N LEU A 223 -9.73 -9.34 3.96
CA LEU A 223 -9.59 -7.89 3.99
C LEU A 223 -10.17 -7.28 2.72
N GLY A 224 -10.66 -6.05 2.84
CA GLY A 224 -11.16 -5.30 1.71
C GLY A 224 -10.66 -3.86 1.79
N TRP A 225 -10.57 -3.23 0.64
CA TRP A 225 -10.23 -1.81 0.52
C TRP A 225 -10.99 -1.19 -0.66
N GLY A 226 -10.96 0.13 -0.73
CA GLY A 226 -11.52 0.86 -1.86
C GLY A 226 -10.99 2.28 -1.92
N VAL A 227 -10.70 2.72 -3.13
CA VAL A 227 -10.49 4.13 -3.46
C VAL A 227 -11.89 4.72 -3.66
N LEU A 228 -12.39 5.45 -2.65
CA LEU A 228 -13.76 5.93 -2.61
C LEU A 228 -13.96 7.24 -3.38
N ALA A 229 -12.94 8.08 -3.38
CA ALA A 229 -12.89 9.37 -4.07
C ALA A 229 -11.58 9.46 -4.89
N PRO A 230 -11.53 8.85 -6.09
CA PRO A 230 -10.31 8.87 -6.91
C PRO A 230 -9.82 10.27 -7.25
N GLU A 231 -10.75 11.21 -7.42
CA GLU A 231 -10.49 12.63 -7.69
C GLU A 231 -9.75 13.35 -6.54
N ALA A 232 -9.81 12.80 -5.32
CA ALA A 232 -9.10 13.31 -4.17
C ALA A 232 -7.63 12.81 -4.08
N PHE A 233 -7.12 12.20 -5.16
CA PHE A 233 -5.76 11.71 -5.26
C PHE A 233 -5.11 12.15 -6.55
N ALA A 234 -3.78 12.29 -6.50
CA ALA A 234 -2.93 12.41 -7.67
C ALA A 234 -1.75 11.43 -7.56
N ARG A 235 -1.28 10.93 -8.68
CA ARG A 235 -0.10 10.05 -8.73
C ARG A 235 1.02 10.70 -9.53
N VAL A 236 2.25 10.45 -9.10
CA VAL A 236 3.46 10.87 -9.78
C VAL A 236 4.08 9.67 -10.44
N VAL A 237 4.33 9.79 -11.73
CA VAL A 237 5.05 8.79 -12.54
C VAL A 237 6.33 9.41 -13.08
N GLU A 238 7.38 8.64 -13.19
CA GLU A 238 8.63 9.10 -13.82
C GLU A 238 8.54 8.85 -15.32
N GLY A 239 8.78 9.91 -16.11
CA GLY A 239 8.81 9.81 -17.55
C GLY A 239 9.91 8.85 -18.02
N ILE A 240 9.58 7.97 -18.96
CA ILE A 240 10.55 7.08 -19.59
C ILE A 240 11.45 7.92 -20.49
N VAL A 241 12.77 7.80 -20.34
CA VAL A 241 13.70 8.36 -21.33
C VAL A 241 13.55 7.52 -22.61
N GLU A 242 12.82 8.03 -23.60
CA GLU A 242 12.84 7.44 -24.93
C GLU A 242 14.27 7.55 -25.49
N GLY A 243 14.95 6.43 -25.54
CA GLY A 243 16.16 6.23 -26.34
C GLY A 243 17.50 6.36 -25.59
N ALA A 244 18.00 5.25 -25.11
CA ALA A 244 19.42 4.98 -25.03
C ALA A 244 19.74 3.74 -25.88
#